data_f7533a70432ade06792f534dd742d110
#
_entry.id   f7533a70432ade06792f534dd742d110
#
_cell.length_a   1.000
_cell.length_b   1.000
_cell.length_c   1.000
_cell.angle_alpha   90.00
_cell.angle_beta   90.00
_cell.angle_gamma   90.00
#
_symmetry.space_group_name_H-M   'P 1'
#
loop_
_entity.id
_entity.type
_entity.pdbx_description
1 polymer ?
#
loop_
_entity_poly.entity_id
_entity_poly.type
_entity_poly.pdbx_seq_one_letter_code
_entity_poly.pdbx_strand_id
1 'polypeptide(L)'
;MRRIYKSMIWVSVLALSAGAVSAQKAERKNVREGNKLYESEKYTESEIAYRKSLEVNPRSTEGTYNLGNSLYKQGKFPEAAEQYQLIAGQGEKMVATPEGKARLSEVYHNMGNIFMQNKDYGKAVEVYKQSLRLNPKDDETRYNLALAQKLLSDQQNQDQSQDQQNDDKQENKDQKDLSLIHISEPTRHSLI
;
A
#
# COMPACT_ATOMS: atom_id res chain seq x y z
N MET A 1 48.91 7.29 32.26
CA MET A 1 47.60 6.59 32.05
C MET A 1 46.57 7.45 31.29
N ARG A 2 46.19 8.65 31.74
CA ARG A 2 45.16 9.50 31.05
C ARG A 2 45.39 9.82 29.59
N ARG A 3 46.65 9.94 29.10
CA ARG A 3 46.99 10.22 27.69
C ARG A 3 46.76 9.00 26.80
N ILE A 4 47.03 7.79 27.29
CA ILE A 4 46.86 6.54 26.53
C ILE A 4 45.35 6.26 26.31
N TYR A 5 44.49 6.48 27.28
CA TYR A 5 43.04 6.33 27.12
C TYR A 5 42.46 7.32 26.13
N LYS A 6 42.93 8.57 26.10
CA LYS A 6 42.50 9.57 25.11
C LYS A 6 42.87 9.16 23.68
N SER A 7 44.09 8.67 23.44
CA SER A 7 44.54 8.21 22.11
C SER A 7 43.78 6.96 21.68
N MET A 8 43.47 6.01 22.55
CA MET A 8 42.63 4.82 22.26
C MET A 8 41.21 5.19 21.87
N ILE A 9 40.60 6.18 22.54
CA ILE A 9 39.24 6.68 22.21
C ILE A 9 39.24 7.32 20.81
N TRP A 10 40.25 8.14 20.47
CA TRP A 10 40.32 8.75 19.13
C TRP A 10 40.51 7.73 18.02
N VAL A 11 41.32 6.70 18.21
CA VAL A 11 41.50 5.61 17.24
C VAL A 11 40.24 4.82 17.02
N SER A 12 39.48 4.50 18.08
CA SER A 12 38.22 3.78 17.98
C SER A 12 37.13 4.62 17.28
N VAL A 13 37.05 5.91 17.54
CA VAL A 13 36.13 6.83 16.86
C VAL A 13 36.45 6.95 15.37
N LEU A 14 37.74 7.01 15.01
CA LEU A 14 38.17 7.07 13.61
C LEU A 14 37.86 5.77 12.85
N ALA A 15 38.03 4.61 13.48
CA ALA A 15 37.73 3.31 12.88
C ALA A 15 36.21 3.12 12.64
N LEU A 16 35.39 3.56 13.59
CA LEU A 16 33.91 3.55 13.45
C LEU A 16 33.42 4.46 12.31
N SER A 17 34.04 5.65 12.15
CA SER A 17 33.65 6.57 11.07
C SER A 17 34.05 6.06 9.70
N ALA A 18 35.19 5.41 9.55
CA ALA A 18 35.64 4.82 8.30
C ALA A 18 34.74 3.65 7.86
N GLY A 19 34.28 2.83 8.79
CA GLY A 19 33.31 1.76 8.53
C GLY A 19 31.96 2.29 8.05
N ALA A 20 31.44 3.35 8.66
CA ALA A 20 30.17 3.97 8.28
C ALA A 20 30.24 4.58 6.86
N VAL A 21 31.32 5.25 6.50
CA VAL A 21 31.52 5.81 5.15
C VAL A 21 31.59 4.70 4.10
N SER A 22 32.27 3.59 4.39
CA SER A 22 32.37 2.44 3.48
C SER A 22 30.99 1.79 3.26
N ALA A 23 30.22 1.59 4.30
CA ALA A 23 28.87 1.05 4.24
C ALA A 23 27.96 1.98 3.39
N GLN A 24 27.98 3.29 3.63
CA GLN A 24 27.20 4.25 2.85
C GLN A 24 27.58 4.23 1.35
N LYS A 25 28.88 4.08 1.03
CA LYS A 25 29.32 3.96 -0.36
C LYS A 25 28.82 2.66 -1.01
N ALA A 26 28.83 1.55 -0.28
CA ALA A 26 28.34 0.26 -0.76
C ALA A 26 26.81 0.29 -0.98
N GLU A 27 26.05 0.85 -0.06
CA GLU A 27 24.60 1.05 -0.20
C GLU A 27 24.28 1.85 -1.47
N ARG A 28 24.88 3.04 -1.62
CA ARG A 28 24.65 3.90 -2.79
C ARG A 28 25.03 3.24 -4.11
N LYS A 29 26.07 2.39 -4.11
CA LYS A 29 26.43 1.61 -5.30
C LYS A 29 25.31 0.65 -5.68
N ASN A 30 24.79 -0.11 -4.72
CA ASN A 30 23.71 -1.07 -4.96
C ASN A 30 22.40 -0.38 -5.38
N VAL A 31 22.06 0.77 -4.79
CA VAL A 31 20.90 1.58 -5.21
C VAL A 31 21.04 2.04 -6.66
N ARG A 32 22.21 2.57 -7.06
CA ARG A 32 22.46 3.00 -8.46
C ARG A 32 22.40 1.84 -9.45
N GLU A 33 22.90 0.69 -9.07
CA GLU A 33 22.80 -0.53 -9.89
C GLU A 33 21.33 -0.95 -10.05
N GLY A 34 20.57 -0.94 -8.96
CA GLY A 34 19.15 -1.20 -8.97
C GLY A 34 18.38 -0.22 -9.87
N ASN A 35 18.67 1.08 -9.77
CA ASN A 35 18.04 2.11 -10.61
C ASN A 35 18.31 1.84 -12.10
N LYS A 36 19.55 1.54 -12.49
CA LYS A 36 19.91 1.21 -13.86
C LYS A 36 19.18 -0.03 -14.39
N LEU A 37 19.06 -1.06 -13.56
CA LEU A 37 18.31 -2.28 -13.90
C LEU A 37 16.80 -2.00 -14.02
N TYR A 38 16.25 -1.21 -13.12
CA TYR A 38 14.85 -0.78 -13.15
C TYR A 38 14.51 0.00 -14.43
N GLU A 39 15.36 0.98 -14.81
CA GLU A 39 15.23 1.74 -16.06
C GLU A 39 15.31 0.85 -17.31
N SER A 40 16.03 -0.27 -17.20
CA SER A 40 16.14 -1.29 -18.26
C SER A 40 15.01 -2.33 -18.19
N GLU A 41 13.96 -2.12 -17.38
CA GLU A 41 12.83 -3.00 -17.14
C GLU A 41 13.20 -4.40 -16.56
N LYS A 42 14.42 -4.54 -16.06
CA LYS A 42 14.92 -5.74 -15.40
C LYS A 42 14.54 -5.75 -13.92
N TYR A 43 13.23 -5.87 -13.67
CA TYR A 43 12.66 -5.64 -12.34
C TYR A 43 13.09 -6.68 -11.31
N THR A 44 13.33 -7.94 -11.72
CA THR A 44 13.82 -8.99 -10.83
C THR A 44 15.25 -8.74 -10.38
N GLU A 45 16.12 -8.36 -11.32
CA GLU A 45 17.52 -8.04 -11.01
C GLU A 45 17.62 -6.73 -10.21
N SER A 46 16.76 -5.75 -10.49
CA SER A 46 16.71 -4.51 -9.69
C SER A 46 16.26 -4.77 -8.26
N GLU A 47 15.29 -5.67 -8.04
CA GLU A 47 14.90 -6.13 -6.70
C GLU A 47 16.12 -6.68 -5.93
N ILE A 48 16.91 -7.56 -6.57
CA ILE A 48 18.11 -8.13 -5.93
C ILE A 48 19.10 -7.04 -5.53
N ALA A 49 19.33 -6.05 -6.41
CA ALA A 49 20.25 -4.95 -6.13
C ALA A 49 19.74 -4.08 -4.95
N TYR A 50 18.43 -3.79 -4.89
CA TYR A 50 17.88 -3.02 -3.78
C TYR A 50 17.88 -3.80 -2.47
N ARG A 51 17.62 -5.11 -2.48
CA ARG A 51 17.77 -5.96 -1.29
C ARG A 51 19.19 -5.94 -0.76
N LYS A 52 20.22 -6.02 -1.64
CA LYS A 52 21.62 -5.85 -1.25
C LYS A 52 21.90 -4.48 -0.64
N SER A 53 21.23 -3.42 -1.10
CA SER A 53 21.39 -2.10 -0.47
C SER A 53 20.83 -2.09 0.95
N LEU A 54 19.71 -2.77 1.18
CA LEU A 54 19.07 -2.88 2.49
C LEU A 54 19.81 -3.82 3.46
N GLU A 55 20.55 -4.81 2.96
CA GLU A 55 21.47 -5.61 3.80
C GLU A 55 22.59 -4.72 4.39
N VAL A 56 23.05 -3.73 3.62
CA VAL A 56 24.05 -2.77 4.08
C VAL A 56 23.45 -1.69 4.98
N ASN A 57 22.29 -1.15 4.60
CA ASN A 57 21.58 -0.12 5.35
C ASN A 57 20.06 -0.46 5.42
N PRO A 58 19.61 -1.19 6.45
CA PRO A 58 18.21 -1.56 6.61
C PRO A 58 17.24 -0.38 6.79
N ARG A 59 17.76 0.83 7.02
CA ARG A 59 16.96 2.05 7.19
C ARG A 59 16.98 2.96 5.95
N SER A 60 17.49 2.49 4.83
CA SER A 60 17.50 3.26 3.59
C SER A 60 16.08 3.45 3.05
N THR A 61 15.56 4.66 3.20
CA THR A 61 14.25 5.03 2.63
C THR A 61 14.26 4.90 1.10
N GLU A 62 15.38 5.27 0.45
CA GLU A 62 15.53 5.16 -1.01
C GLU A 62 15.56 3.69 -1.46
N GLY A 63 16.33 2.85 -0.78
CA GLY A 63 16.37 1.41 -1.06
C GLY A 63 15.01 0.74 -0.88
N THR A 64 14.30 1.05 0.21
CA THR A 64 12.97 0.51 0.51
C THR A 64 11.93 0.97 -0.53
N TYR A 65 11.93 2.26 -0.88
CA TYR A 65 11.01 2.79 -1.88
C TYR A 65 11.20 2.14 -3.26
N ASN A 66 12.45 2.06 -3.71
CA ASN A 66 12.77 1.51 -5.02
C ASN A 66 12.57 -0.01 -5.07
N LEU A 67 12.77 -0.71 -3.94
CA LEU A 67 12.38 -2.12 -3.82
C LEU A 67 10.86 -2.28 -3.99
N GLY A 68 10.06 -1.45 -3.32
CA GLY A 68 8.61 -1.41 -3.49
C GLY A 68 8.20 -1.20 -4.95
N ASN A 69 8.84 -0.26 -5.65
CA ASN A 69 8.58 0.00 -7.07
C ASN A 69 8.91 -1.22 -7.95
N SER A 70 10.04 -1.91 -7.69
CA SER A 70 10.42 -3.10 -8.45
C SER A 70 9.46 -4.26 -8.23
N LEU A 71 9.02 -4.46 -7.00
CA LEU A 71 8.01 -5.47 -6.64
C LEU A 71 6.66 -5.15 -7.30
N TYR A 72 6.25 -3.88 -7.29
CA TYR A 72 5.02 -3.44 -7.96
C TYR A 72 5.05 -3.75 -9.46
N LYS A 73 6.16 -3.45 -10.14
CA LYS A 73 6.34 -3.73 -11.58
C LYS A 73 6.32 -5.23 -11.91
N GLN A 74 6.66 -6.07 -10.95
CA GLN A 74 6.58 -7.54 -11.06
C GLN A 74 5.18 -8.10 -10.72
N GLY A 75 4.21 -7.25 -10.35
CA GLY A 75 2.89 -7.69 -9.88
C GLY A 75 2.87 -8.27 -8.46
N LYS A 76 3.98 -8.17 -7.72
CA LYS A 76 4.10 -8.61 -6.33
C LYS A 76 3.51 -7.54 -5.40
N PHE A 77 2.19 -7.30 -5.52
CA PHE A 77 1.52 -6.20 -4.84
C PHE A 77 1.54 -6.28 -3.31
N PRO A 78 1.35 -7.45 -2.68
CA PRO A 78 1.45 -7.55 -1.23
C PRO A 78 2.82 -7.14 -0.69
N GLU A 79 3.89 -7.65 -1.30
CA GLU A 79 5.27 -7.36 -0.89
C GLU A 79 5.64 -5.89 -1.15
N ALA A 80 5.14 -5.32 -2.25
CA ALA A 80 5.32 -3.88 -2.54
C ALA A 80 4.62 -3.01 -1.48
N ALA A 81 3.40 -3.37 -1.08
CA ALA A 81 2.66 -2.67 -0.05
C ALA A 81 3.39 -2.70 1.30
N GLU A 82 4.01 -3.82 1.68
CA GLU A 82 4.84 -3.93 2.89
C GLU A 82 5.99 -2.91 2.86
N GLN A 83 6.70 -2.80 1.72
CA GLN A 83 7.80 -1.84 1.60
C GLN A 83 7.30 -0.39 1.75
N TYR A 84 6.19 -0.05 1.12
CA TYR A 84 5.61 1.29 1.24
C TYR A 84 5.09 1.57 2.66
N GLN A 85 4.54 0.59 3.36
CA GLN A 85 4.09 0.73 4.75
C GLN A 85 5.26 1.01 5.70
N LEU A 86 6.44 0.41 5.49
CA LEU A 86 7.65 0.70 6.27
C LEU A 86 8.04 2.19 6.16
N ILE A 87 7.84 2.81 5.00
CA ILE A 87 8.10 4.23 4.79
C ILE A 87 6.98 5.07 5.40
N ALA A 88 5.72 4.73 5.16
CA ALA A 88 4.57 5.44 5.70
C ALA A 88 4.58 5.48 7.23
N GLY A 89 5.06 4.40 7.89
CA GLY A 89 5.25 4.34 9.34
C GLY A 89 6.29 5.35 9.89
N GLN A 90 7.11 5.94 9.02
CA GLN A 90 8.07 7.00 9.37
C GLN A 90 7.54 8.41 9.04
N GLY A 91 6.26 8.53 8.72
CA GLY A 91 5.64 9.73 8.18
C GLY A 91 5.93 11.01 8.96
N GLU A 92 5.86 10.97 10.31
CA GLU A 92 6.14 12.13 11.16
C GLU A 92 7.55 12.73 10.93
N LYS A 93 8.54 11.86 10.73
CA LYS A 93 9.92 12.29 10.46
C LYS A 93 10.06 12.79 9.02
N MET A 94 9.35 12.17 8.09
CA MET A 94 9.46 12.50 6.68
C MET A 94 8.85 13.86 6.35
N VAL A 95 7.74 14.23 6.97
CA VAL A 95 7.11 15.54 6.72
C VAL A 95 7.92 16.73 7.24
N ALA A 96 8.97 16.49 8.01
CA ALA A 96 9.87 17.53 8.51
C ALA A 96 10.75 18.15 7.41
N THR A 97 10.91 17.51 6.26
CA THR A 97 11.69 18.01 5.13
C THR A 97 10.86 18.01 3.84
N PRO A 98 11.11 18.95 2.90
CA PRO A 98 10.42 18.98 1.62
C PRO A 98 10.59 17.67 0.83
N GLU A 99 11.80 17.10 0.81
CA GLU A 99 12.14 15.87 0.11
C GLU A 99 11.42 14.66 0.72
N GLY A 100 11.39 14.59 2.06
CA GLY A 100 10.66 13.54 2.77
C GLY A 100 9.16 13.63 2.54
N LYS A 101 8.61 14.86 2.55
CA LYS A 101 7.20 15.10 2.24
C LYS A 101 6.84 14.67 0.81
N ALA A 102 7.68 15.00 -0.17
CA ALA A 102 7.49 14.59 -1.56
C ALA A 102 7.53 13.05 -1.68
N ARG A 103 8.55 12.41 -1.07
CA ARG A 103 8.67 10.95 -1.06
C ARG A 103 7.46 10.26 -0.41
N LEU A 104 6.97 10.79 0.70
CA LEU A 104 5.80 10.24 1.38
C LEU A 104 4.52 10.38 0.52
N SER A 105 4.40 11.47 -0.23
CA SER A 105 3.31 11.66 -1.21
C SER A 105 3.33 10.57 -2.28
N GLU A 106 4.51 10.30 -2.87
CA GLU A 106 4.70 9.24 -3.87
C GLU A 106 4.39 7.85 -3.29
N VAL A 107 4.77 7.60 -2.04
CA VAL A 107 4.45 6.34 -1.34
C VAL A 107 2.94 6.14 -1.24
N TYR A 108 2.19 7.15 -0.79
CA TYR A 108 0.74 7.07 -0.70
C TYR A 108 0.07 6.94 -2.08
N HIS A 109 0.60 7.60 -3.11
CA HIS A 109 0.15 7.42 -4.48
C HIS A 109 0.29 5.95 -4.92
N ASN A 110 1.48 5.37 -4.74
CA ASN A 110 1.77 3.99 -5.13
C ASN A 110 0.94 2.97 -4.33
N MET A 111 0.71 3.21 -3.04
CA MET A 111 -0.22 2.40 -2.24
C MET A 111 -1.64 2.48 -2.81
N GLY A 112 -2.08 3.65 -3.23
CA GLY A 112 -3.36 3.83 -3.91
C GLY A 112 -3.47 3.00 -5.18
N ASN A 113 -2.42 2.99 -6.00
CA ASN A 113 -2.37 2.17 -7.20
C ASN A 113 -2.47 0.66 -6.88
N ILE A 114 -1.85 0.18 -5.79
CA ILE A 114 -2.00 -1.21 -5.33
C ILE A 114 -3.45 -1.50 -4.92
N PHE A 115 -4.09 -0.63 -4.15
CA PHE A 115 -5.48 -0.81 -3.76
C PHE A 115 -6.44 -0.79 -4.95
N MET A 116 -6.16 0.03 -5.97
CA MET A 116 -6.90 0.02 -7.24
C MET A 116 -6.79 -1.33 -7.95
N GLN A 117 -5.59 -1.92 -8.03
CA GLN A 117 -5.38 -3.25 -8.62
C GLN A 117 -6.16 -4.34 -7.85
N ASN A 118 -6.23 -4.22 -6.55
CA ASN A 118 -6.97 -5.14 -5.69
C ASN A 118 -8.48 -4.84 -5.61
N LYS A 119 -8.97 -3.82 -6.34
CA LYS A 119 -10.36 -3.35 -6.30
C LYS A 119 -10.84 -2.89 -4.92
N ASP A 120 -9.91 -2.57 -4.02
CA ASP A 120 -10.20 -1.98 -2.71
C ASP A 120 -10.30 -0.45 -2.88
N TYR A 121 -11.36 -0.01 -3.57
CA TYR A 121 -11.51 1.39 -3.96
C TYR A 121 -11.64 2.32 -2.75
N GLY A 122 -12.21 1.82 -1.65
CA GLY A 122 -12.31 2.59 -0.41
C GLY A 122 -10.93 2.97 0.14
N LYS A 123 -10.02 2.00 0.27
CA LYS A 123 -8.65 2.28 0.72
C LYS A 123 -7.87 3.10 -0.30
N ALA A 124 -8.07 2.87 -1.61
CA ALA A 124 -7.44 3.68 -2.64
C ALA A 124 -7.80 5.17 -2.47
N VAL A 125 -9.08 5.49 -2.28
CA VAL A 125 -9.55 6.86 -2.03
C VAL A 125 -8.85 7.49 -0.83
N GLU A 126 -8.72 6.76 0.28
CA GLU A 126 -8.10 7.31 1.50
C GLU A 126 -6.62 7.60 1.33
N VAL A 127 -5.84 6.71 0.72
CA VAL A 127 -4.40 6.95 0.55
C VAL A 127 -4.10 7.98 -0.56
N TYR A 128 -4.91 8.07 -1.63
CA TYR A 128 -4.78 9.16 -2.59
C TYR A 128 -5.06 10.53 -1.98
N LYS A 129 -6.06 10.64 -1.10
CA LYS A 129 -6.29 11.87 -0.33
C LYS A 129 -5.07 12.23 0.54
N GLN A 130 -4.42 11.24 1.16
CA GLN A 130 -3.21 11.47 1.94
C GLN A 130 -2.06 11.95 1.04
N SER A 131 -1.87 11.35 -0.13
CA SER A 131 -0.90 11.81 -1.12
C SER A 131 -1.13 13.27 -1.49
N LEU A 132 -2.36 13.66 -1.84
CA LEU A 132 -2.72 15.02 -2.24
C LEU A 132 -2.63 16.06 -1.10
N ARG A 133 -2.77 15.66 0.16
CA ARG A 133 -2.48 16.56 1.30
C ARG A 133 -1.01 16.95 1.37
N LEU A 134 -0.12 16.06 0.94
CA LEU A 134 1.31 16.27 0.92
C LEU A 134 1.77 16.97 -0.36
N ASN A 135 1.19 16.62 -1.50
CA ASN A 135 1.45 17.22 -2.81
C ASN A 135 0.13 17.57 -3.54
N PRO A 136 -0.47 18.73 -3.27
CA PRO A 136 -1.74 19.11 -3.90
C PRO A 136 -1.68 19.35 -5.41
N LYS A 137 -0.47 19.42 -6.00
CA LYS A 137 -0.27 19.70 -7.43
C LYS A 137 -0.14 18.43 -8.29
N ASP A 138 -0.28 17.26 -7.70
CA ASP A 138 -0.16 15.98 -8.39
C ASP A 138 -1.45 15.68 -9.17
N ASP A 139 -1.42 15.95 -10.48
CA ASP A 139 -2.56 15.76 -11.38
C ASP A 139 -2.87 14.27 -11.59
N GLU A 140 -1.86 13.40 -11.60
CA GLU A 140 -2.05 11.97 -11.74
C GLU A 140 -2.78 11.39 -10.52
N THR A 141 -2.36 11.77 -9.32
CA THR A 141 -3.06 11.35 -8.09
C THR A 141 -4.49 11.90 -8.05
N ARG A 142 -4.74 13.14 -8.53
CA ARG A 142 -6.12 13.66 -8.63
C ARG A 142 -6.99 12.85 -9.57
N TYR A 143 -6.47 12.50 -10.73
CA TYR A 143 -7.18 11.66 -11.68
C TYR A 143 -7.50 10.28 -11.09
N ASN A 144 -6.50 9.63 -10.48
CA ASN A 144 -6.67 8.31 -9.88
C ASN A 144 -7.63 8.35 -8.68
N LEU A 145 -7.64 9.42 -7.89
CA LEU A 145 -8.63 9.65 -6.83
C LEU A 145 -10.05 9.73 -7.38
N ALA A 146 -10.26 10.51 -8.42
CA ALA A 146 -11.57 10.65 -9.04
C ALA A 146 -12.06 9.32 -9.63
N LEU A 147 -11.18 8.55 -10.26
CA LEU A 147 -11.47 7.22 -10.77
C LEU A 147 -11.84 6.24 -9.63
N ALA A 148 -11.05 6.24 -8.54
CA ALA A 148 -11.32 5.40 -7.37
C ALA A 148 -12.68 5.74 -6.73
N GLN A 149 -13.03 7.01 -6.60
CA GLN A 149 -14.33 7.46 -6.08
C GLN A 149 -15.48 6.99 -6.96
N LYS A 150 -15.33 7.10 -8.29
CA LYS A 150 -16.35 6.61 -9.23
C LYS A 150 -16.56 5.11 -9.08
N LEU A 151 -15.47 4.32 -9.10
CA LEU A 151 -15.55 2.86 -9.00
C LEU A 151 -16.12 2.41 -7.65
N LEU A 152 -15.81 3.12 -6.57
CA LEU A 152 -16.40 2.87 -5.25
C LEU A 152 -17.91 3.10 -5.25
N SER A 153 -18.38 4.20 -5.87
CA SER A 153 -19.81 4.49 -6.00
C SER A 153 -20.51 3.45 -6.87
N ASP A 154 -19.91 3.06 -7.99
CA ASP A 154 -20.47 2.04 -8.89
C ASP A 154 -20.59 0.68 -8.16
N GLN A 155 -19.60 0.31 -7.35
CA GLN A 155 -19.62 -0.91 -6.53
C GLN A 155 -20.75 -0.86 -5.50
N GLN A 156 -20.90 0.24 -4.76
CA GLN A 156 -21.96 0.40 -3.76
C GLN A 156 -23.35 0.34 -4.37
N ASN A 157 -23.56 0.91 -5.58
CA ASN A 157 -24.84 0.85 -6.29
C ASN A 157 -25.15 -0.57 -6.76
N GLN A 158 -24.16 -1.36 -7.16
CA GLN A 158 -24.34 -2.76 -7.55
C GLN A 158 -24.74 -3.63 -6.34
N ASP A 159 -24.07 -3.43 -5.19
CA ASP A 159 -24.35 -4.16 -3.96
C ASP A 159 -25.80 -3.87 -3.48
N GLN A 160 -26.22 -2.61 -3.47
CA GLN A 160 -27.61 -2.21 -3.11
C GLN A 160 -28.66 -2.82 -4.05
N SER A 161 -28.36 -2.89 -5.35
CA SER A 161 -29.29 -3.48 -6.32
C SER A 161 -29.42 -5.00 -6.17
N GLN A 162 -28.36 -5.68 -5.73
CA GLN A 162 -28.40 -7.12 -5.44
C GLN A 162 -29.17 -7.42 -4.15
N ASP A 163 -29.02 -6.60 -3.13
CA ASP A 163 -29.75 -6.76 -1.86
C ASP A 163 -31.25 -6.58 -2.08
N GLN A 164 -31.69 -5.56 -2.83
CA GLN A 164 -33.11 -5.36 -3.18
C GLN A 164 -33.69 -6.55 -3.95
N GLN A 165 -32.97 -7.12 -4.91
CA GLN A 165 -33.42 -8.30 -5.65
C GLN A 165 -33.52 -9.55 -4.79
N ASN A 166 -32.70 -9.68 -3.75
CA ASN A 166 -32.76 -10.79 -2.81
C ASN A 166 -33.93 -10.65 -1.85
N ASP A 167 -34.20 -9.44 -1.36
CA ASP A 167 -35.36 -9.14 -0.50
C ASP A 167 -36.67 -9.38 -1.25
N ASP A 168 -36.82 -8.93 -2.50
CA ASP A 168 -38.00 -9.16 -3.34
C ASP A 168 -38.25 -10.67 -3.60
N LYS A 169 -37.19 -11.47 -3.75
CA LYS A 169 -37.29 -12.91 -3.90
C LYS A 169 -37.70 -13.61 -2.61
N GLN A 170 -37.24 -13.12 -1.47
CA GLN A 170 -37.60 -13.65 -0.16
C GLN A 170 -39.08 -13.34 0.17
N GLU A 171 -39.52 -12.09 -0.02
CA GLU A 171 -40.92 -11.71 0.18
C GLU A 171 -41.89 -12.52 -0.71
N ASN A 172 -41.54 -12.71 -1.99
CA ASN A 172 -42.35 -13.53 -2.91
C ASN A 172 -42.39 -15.00 -2.49
N LYS A 173 -41.35 -15.53 -1.87
CA LYS A 173 -41.30 -16.90 -1.35
C LYS A 173 -42.19 -17.04 -0.11
N ASP A 174 -42.08 -16.10 0.81
CA ASP A 174 -42.85 -16.09 2.05
C ASP A 174 -44.34 -15.90 1.77
N GLN A 175 -44.74 -15.04 0.81
CA GLN A 175 -46.14 -14.91 0.37
C GLN A 175 -46.68 -16.19 -0.28
N LYS A 176 -45.87 -16.92 -1.03
CA LYS A 176 -46.26 -18.18 -1.67
C LYS A 176 -46.44 -19.28 -0.63
N ASP A 177 -45.58 -19.35 0.37
CA ASP A 177 -45.70 -20.31 1.47
C ASP A 177 -46.91 -20.02 2.37
N LEU A 178 -47.21 -18.74 2.63
CA LEU A 178 -48.44 -18.34 3.36
C LEU A 178 -49.72 -18.67 2.56
N SER A 179 -49.73 -18.54 1.23
CA SER A 179 -50.85 -18.88 0.37
C SER A 179 -51.12 -20.40 0.36
N LEU A 180 -50.07 -21.21 0.42
CA LEU A 180 -50.18 -22.68 0.49
C LEU A 180 -50.71 -23.16 1.84
N ILE A 181 -50.38 -22.50 2.94
CA ILE A 181 -50.91 -22.80 4.28
C ILE A 181 -52.42 -22.52 4.36
N HIS A 182 -52.91 -21.47 3.68
CA HIS A 182 -54.34 -21.12 3.67
C HIS A 182 -55.22 -22.09 2.87
N ILE A 183 -54.63 -22.81 1.89
CA ILE A 183 -55.33 -23.83 1.07
C ILE A 183 -55.42 -25.19 1.78
N SER A 184 -54.61 -25.42 2.82
CA SER A 184 -54.54 -26.72 3.52
C SER A 184 -55.37 -26.84 4.80
N GLU A 185 -56.15 -25.83 5.19
CA GLU A 185 -57.11 -25.96 6.31
C GLU A 185 -58.36 -26.76 5.88
N PRO A 186 -58.57 -27.94 6.44
CA PRO A 186 -59.77 -28.70 6.13
C PRO A 186 -61.00 -28.05 6.83
N THR A 187 -62.00 -27.70 6.04
CA THR A 187 -63.30 -27.30 6.52
C THR A 187 -63.85 -28.39 7.46
N ARG A 188 -63.87 -28.13 8.77
CA ARG A 188 -64.62 -28.96 9.74
C ARG A 188 -66.07 -28.84 9.42
N HIS A 189 -66.60 -29.84 8.75
CA HIS A 189 -68.07 -30.05 8.76
C HIS A 189 -68.52 -30.45 10.17
N SER A 190 -69.20 -29.58 10.82
CA SER A 190 -70.02 -29.91 12.01
C SER A 190 -71.17 -30.84 11.57
N LEU A 191 -71.09 -32.09 11.96
CA LEU A 191 -72.27 -32.96 11.98
C LEU A 191 -72.92 -32.83 13.34
N ILE A 192 -74.18 -32.48 13.30
CA ILE A 192 -75.20 -32.48 14.36
C ILE A 192 -75.39 -33.89 14.83
#